data_3a47233cc88ef2a0a5ee3b2e06671b43
#
_entry.id   3a47233cc88ef2a0a5ee3b2e06671b43
#
_cell.length_a   1.000
_cell.length_b   1.000
_cell.length_c   1.000
_cell.angle_alpha   90.00
_cell.angle_beta   90.00
_cell.angle_gamma   90.00
#
_symmetry.space_group_name_H-M   'P 1'
#
loop_
_entity.id
_entity.type
_entity.pdbx_description
1 polymer ?
#
loop_
_entity_poly.entity_id
_entity_poly.type
_entity_poly.pdbx_seq_one_letter_code
_entity_poly.pdbx_strand_id
1 'polypeptide(L)'
;MSEQPQGGSTGRWLKRITQSMTGEPRDLAELVENLREASERGLFDGDALVMLEGVLAVADMQVRDIMVPRSQMVFVERDESPERLVELVVESGHSRFPVIGEDRDQILGILLAKDLLRLQASEDEDFEIREYMRPVIFVPESKRLNVLLKEFRRNHNHIAMVVDEYGGVCGLVTIEDVIEQIVGEIDDEHDVEDDQTIRKERPREFTVRALTPIHDFNQYFSTKFSDEEYDTIGGLLMQEFGRLPRRGETIKIGDLEFRIVRADRRRIDLLRVTIPFDIEPPAHESSA
;
A
#
# COMPACT_ATOMS: atom_id res chain seq x y z
N MET A 1 16.19 23.97 -64.07
CA MET A 1 15.20 24.71 -63.26
C MET A 1 14.03 23.75 -63.06
N SER A 2 13.93 23.13 -61.92
CA SER A 2 12.83 22.24 -61.58
C SER A 2 12.51 22.50 -60.10
N GLU A 3 11.38 23.15 -59.85
CA GLU A 3 10.85 23.47 -58.56
C GLU A 3 10.34 22.20 -57.85
N GLN A 4 10.74 22.01 -56.59
CA GLN A 4 10.16 21.01 -55.71
C GLN A 4 8.93 21.61 -55.00
N PRO A 5 7.81 20.87 -54.85
CA PRO A 5 6.65 21.34 -54.10
C PRO A 5 6.87 21.11 -52.61
N GLN A 6 6.80 22.18 -51.82
CA GLN A 6 6.69 22.17 -50.37
C GLN A 6 5.30 21.65 -49.96
N GLY A 7 5.23 20.34 -49.62
CA GLY A 7 4.05 19.72 -49.09
C GLY A 7 4.23 19.27 -47.63
N GLY A 8 4.15 20.17 -46.65
CA GLY A 8 4.48 19.82 -45.26
C GLY A 8 3.55 20.31 -44.15
N SER A 9 2.66 21.29 -44.38
CA SER A 9 1.88 21.85 -43.25
C SER A 9 0.41 21.43 -43.20
N THR A 10 -0.21 21.17 -44.34
CA THR A 10 -1.62 20.78 -44.45
C THR A 10 -1.91 19.34 -43.95
N GLY A 11 -0.98 18.42 -44.12
CA GLY A 11 -1.16 17.04 -43.65
C GLY A 11 -1.14 16.88 -42.11
N ARG A 12 -0.38 17.75 -41.43
CA ARG A 12 -0.29 17.72 -39.96
C ARG A 12 -1.50 18.38 -39.31
N TRP A 13 -2.10 19.38 -39.92
CA TRP A 13 -3.32 20.05 -39.47
C TRP A 13 -4.57 19.15 -39.67
N LEU A 14 -4.70 18.50 -40.82
CA LEU A 14 -5.77 17.52 -41.09
C LEU A 14 -5.69 16.32 -40.15
N LYS A 15 -4.49 15.81 -39.85
CA LYS A 15 -4.30 14.74 -38.86
C LYS A 15 -4.75 15.16 -37.43
N ARG A 16 -4.52 16.43 -37.06
CA ARG A 16 -4.99 16.96 -35.76
C ARG A 16 -6.52 17.09 -35.68
N ILE A 17 -7.19 17.43 -36.75
CA ILE A 17 -8.66 17.54 -36.78
C ILE A 17 -9.30 16.16 -36.80
N THR A 18 -8.76 15.18 -37.58
CA THR A 18 -9.29 13.81 -37.59
C THR A 18 -9.05 13.09 -36.27
N GLN A 19 -7.93 13.30 -35.61
CA GLN A 19 -7.66 12.76 -34.26
C GLN A 19 -8.58 13.37 -33.18
N SER A 20 -8.96 14.65 -33.32
CA SER A 20 -9.95 15.29 -32.43
C SER A 20 -11.37 14.75 -32.65
N MET A 21 -11.66 14.10 -33.77
CA MET A 21 -12.95 13.50 -34.11
C MET A 21 -12.98 11.97 -33.85
N THR A 22 -11.83 11.31 -33.71
CA THR A 22 -11.72 9.86 -33.50
C THR A 22 -11.64 9.45 -32.02
N GLY A 23 -11.58 10.40 -31.07
CA GLY A 23 -11.55 10.08 -29.63
C GLY A 23 -10.27 9.35 -29.18
N GLU A 24 -9.20 9.37 -29.98
CA GLU A 24 -7.91 8.78 -29.57
C GLU A 24 -7.23 9.65 -28.51
N PRO A 25 -6.88 9.08 -27.33
CA PRO A 25 -6.24 9.84 -26.24
C PRO A 25 -4.86 10.33 -26.67
N ARG A 26 -4.53 11.58 -26.35
CA ARG A 26 -3.28 12.24 -26.72
C ARG A 26 -2.16 12.03 -25.71
N ASP A 27 -2.56 11.82 -24.47
CA ASP A 27 -1.66 11.59 -23.34
C ASP A 27 -2.30 10.67 -22.32
N LEU A 28 -1.57 10.37 -21.25
CA LEU A 28 -2.00 9.46 -20.20
C LEU A 28 -3.22 10.01 -19.42
N ALA A 29 -3.28 11.35 -19.25
CA ALA A 29 -4.38 11.98 -18.54
C ALA A 29 -5.71 11.85 -19.30
N GLU A 30 -5.66 12.06 -20.64
CA GLU A 30 -6.83 11.88 -21.52
C GLU A 30 -7.24 10.38 -21.59
N LEU A 31 -6.26 9.46 -21.55
CA LEU A 31 -6.55 8.03 -21.46
C LEU A 31 -7.28 7.67 -20.17
N VAL A 32 -6.83 8.16 -19.03
CA VAL A 32 -7.48 7.94 -17.72
C VAL A 32 -8.90 8.51 -17.72
N GLU A 33 -9.11 9.71 -18.28
CA GLU A 33 -10.47 10.29 -18.37
C GLU A 33 -11.40 9.44 -19.26
N ASN A 34 -10.90 8.92 -20.39
CA ASN A 34 -11.68 8.01 -21.24
C ASN A 34 -12.03 6.71 -20.51
N LEU A 35 -11.13 6.17 -19.66
CA LEU A 35 -11.42 5.00 -18.83
C LEU A 35 -12.52 5.30 -17.80
N ARG A 36 -12.49 6.47 -17.17
CA ARG A 36 -13.55 6.91 -16.23
C ARG A 36 -14.89 7.01 -16.89
N GLU A 37 -14.97 7.67 -18.06
CA GLU A 37 -16.19 7.74 -18.84
C GLU A 37 -16.71 6.37 -19.27
N ALA A 38 -15.83 5.42 -19.58
CA ALA A 38 -16.20 4.06 -19.92
C ALA A 38 -16.81 3.31 -18.73
N SER A 39 -16.23 3.48 -17.53
CA SER A 39 -16.78 2.93 -16.28
C SER A 39 -18.14 3.56 -15.93
N GLU A 40 -18.31 4.88 -16.08
CA GLU A 40 -19.58 5.58 -15.87
C GLU A 40 -20.68 5.08 -16.81
N ARG A 41 -20.33 4.61 -18.01
CA ARG A 41 -21.24 3.97 -18.99
C ARG A 41 -21.51 2.50 -18.71
N GLY A 42 -20.91 1.92 -17.65
CA GLY A 42 -21.11 0.53 -17.24
C GLY A 42 -20.42 -0.50 -18.13
N LEU A 43 -19.35 -0.13 -18.87
CA LEU A 43 -18.56 -1.09 -19.68
C LEU A 43 -17.71 -2.01 -18.81
N PHE A 44 -17.31 -1.56 -17.62
CA PHE A 44 -16.66 -2.31 -16.55
C PHE A 44 -16.94 -1.62 -15.21
N ASP A 45 -16.71 -2.33 -14.11
CA ASP A 45 -16.98 -1.86 -12.75
C ASP A 45 -15.92 -0.88 -12.22
N GLY A 46 -16.20 -0.28 -11.07
CA GLY A 46 -15.30 0.68 -10.43
C GLY A 46 -13.97 0.06 -9.98
N ASP A 47 -13.97 -1.21 -9.59
CA ASP A 47 -12.77 -1.91 -9.13
C ASP A 47 -11.82 -2.15 -10.30
N ALA A 48 -12.33 -2.54 -11.45
CA ALA A 48 -11.53 -2.63 -12.68
C ALA A 48 -10.95 -1.26 -13.07
N LEU A 49 -11.69 -0.14 -12.86
CA LEU A 49 -11.16 1.21 -13.10
C LEU A 49 -9.96 1.49 -12.18
N VAL A 50 -10.09 1.20 -10.87
CA VAL A 50 -9.01 1.39 -9.90
C VAL A 50 -7.76 0.60 -10.29
N MET A 51 -7.92 -0.67 -10.69
CA MET A 51 -6.81 -1.50 -11.14
C MET A 51 -6.15 -0.94 -12.41
N LEU A 52 -6.93 -0.46 -13.37
CA LEU A 52 -6.39 0.14 -14.61
C LEU A 52 -5.62 1.42 -14.31
N GLU A 53 -6.14 2.30 -13.45
CA GLU A 53 -5.44 3.51 -13.01
C GLU A 53 -4.15 3.14 -12.23
N GLY A 54 -4.19 2.13 -11.36
CA GLY A 54 -3.03 1.61 -10.62
C GLY A 54 -1.92 1.10 -11.54
N VAL A 55 -2.25 0.32 -12.56
CA VAL A 55 -1.28 -0.15 -13.58
C VAL A 55 -0.58 1.02 -14.27
N LEU A 56 -1.33 2.07 -14.60
CA LEU A 56 -0.76 3.27 -15.24
C LEU A 56 0.12 4.06 -14.29
N ALA A 57 -0.29 4.21 -13.02
CA ALA A 57 0.47 4.92 -11.99
C ALA A 57 1.80 4.25 -11.64
N VAL A 58 1.81 2.91 -11.49
CA VAL A 58 3.02 2.12 -11.16
C VAL A 58 4.14 2.30 -12.18
N ALA A 59 3.81 2.65 -13.44
CA ALA A 59 4.81 2.87 -14.48
C ALA A 59 5.77 4.02 -14.16
N ASP A 60 5.30 5.05 -13.45
CA ASP A 60 6.07 6.24 -13.10
C ASP A 60 6.60 6.25 -11.66
N MET A 61 6.08 5.38 -10.79
CA MET A 61 6.50 5.27 -9.39
C MET A 61 7.89 4.62 -9.25
N GLN A 62 8.57 4.98 -8.17
CA GLN A 62 9.87 4.43 -7.77
C GLN A 62 9.75 3.64 -6.46
N VAL A 63 10.74 2.80 -6.17
CA VAL A 63 10.78 1.97 -4.97
C VAL A 63 10.65 2.81 -3.70
N ARG A 64 11.31 3.96 -3.62
CA ARG A 64 11.25 4.89 -2.47
C ARG A 64 9.84 5.40 -2.15
N ASP A 65 8.92 5.37 -3.13
CA ASP A 65 7.57 5.88 -2.96
C ASP A 65 6.67 4.92 -2.16
N ILE A 66 7.07 3.62 -2.08
CA ILE A 66 6.29 2.56 -1.43
C ILE A 66 7.06 1.70 -0.44
N MET A 67 8.39 1.82 -0.38
CA MET A 67 9.22 0.98 0.49
C MET A 67 8.86 1.16 1.97
N VAL A 68 9.00 0.09 2.74
CA VAL A 68 9.01 0.16 4.20
C VAL A 68 10.34 0.79 4.63
N PRO A 69 10.33 1.97 5.28
CA PRO A 69 11.55 2.63 5.73
C PRO A 69 12.30 1.79 6.77
N ARG A 70 13.62 1.93 6.83
CA ARG A 70 14.49 1.22 7.77
C ARG A 70 14.02 1.29 9.23
N SER A 71 13.48 2.42 9.66
CA SER A 71 12.98 2.64 11.02
C SER A 71 11.75 1.78 11.38
N GLN A 72 11.04 1.27 10.38
CA GLN A 72 9.84 0.44 10.53
C GLN A 72 10.12 -1.05 10.26
N MET A 73 11.35 -1.39 9.85
CA MET A 73 11.71 -2.77 9.54
C MET A 73 11.90 -3.60 10.81
N VAL A 74 11.36 -4.81 10.78
CA VAL A 74 11.60 -5.83 11.79
C VAL A 74 12.75 -6.72 11.31
N PHE A 75 13.81 -6.78 12.09
CA PHE A 75 15.02 -7.57 11.83
C PHE A 75 15.11 -8.75 12.77
N VAL A 76 15.82 -9.78 12.32
CA VAL A 76 16.25 -10.91 13.13
C VAL A 76 17.77 -10.83 13.29
N GLU A 77 18.29 -10.97 14.50
CA GLU A 77 19.72 -11.09 14.74
C GLU A 77 20.19 -12.51 14.39
N ARG A 78 21.41 -12.62 13.85
CA ARG A 78 21.99 -13.91 13.43
C ARG A 78 22.01 -14.96 14.53
N ASP A 79 22.27 -14.53 15.76
CA ASP A 79 22.47 -15.39 16.92
C ASP A 79 21.22 -15.43 17.83
N GLU A 80 20.04 -15.08 17.30
CA GLU A 80 18.76 -15.06 18.03
C GLU A 80 18.32 -16.48 18.39
N SER A 81 17.71 -16.65 19.55
CA SER A 81 17.19 -17.95 19.98
C SER A 81 15.91 -18.35 19.23
N PRO A 82 15.66 -19.66 19.03
CA PRO A 82 14.43 -20.14 18.37
C PRO A 82 13.14 -19.63 19.03
N GLU A 83 13.13 -19.57 20.37
CA GLU A 83 11.95 -19.11 21.13
C GLU A 83 11.66 -17.64 20.83
N ARG A 84 12.70 -16.80 20.83
CA ARG A 84 12.57 -15.38 20.54
C ARG A 84 12.17 -15.13 19.09
N LEU A 85 12.66 -15.95 18.17
CA LEU A 85 12.23 -15.88 16.75
C LEU A 85 10.73 -16.17 16.60
N VAL A 86 10.21 -17.19 17.29
CA VAL A 86 8.78 -17.51 17.26
C VAL A 86 7.95 -16.36 17.82
N GLU A 87 8.36 -15.79 18.97
CA GLU A 87 7.68 -14.63 19.55
C GLU A 87 7.62 -13.47 18.55
N LEU A 88 8.78 -13.12 17.96
CA LEU A 88 8.90 -12.01 16.99
C LEU A 88 7.98 -12.23 15.78
N VAL A 89 7.92 -13.47 15.26
CA VAL A 89 7.08 -13.81 14.12
C VAL A 89 5.60 -13.69 14.47
N VAL A 90 5.20 -14.17 15.65
CA VAL A 90 3.80 -14.10 16.10
C VAL A 90 3.39 -12.64 16.36
N GLU A 91 4.24 -11.86 17.05
CA GLU A 91 3.97 -10.44 17.35
C GLU A 91 3.87 -9.57 16.10
N SER A 92 4.78 -9.79 15.13
CA SER A 92 4.84 -8.95 13.92
C SER A 92 3.89 -9.38 12.82
N GLY A 93 3.49 -10.66 12.76
CA GLY A 93 2.66 -11.24 11.71
C GLY A 93 3.32 -11.29 10.32
N HIS A 94 4.63 -10.99 10.24
CA HIS A 94 5.34 -10.99 8.95
C HIS A 94 5.73 -12.39 8.51
N SER A 95 5.83 -12.59 7.20
CA SER A 95 6.23 -13.88 6.61
C SER A 95 7.73 -13.97 6.30
N ARG A 96 8.43 -12.83 6.22
CA ARG A 96 9.85 -12.75 5.80
C ARG A 96 10.59 -11.73 6.63
N PHE A 97 11.75 -12.13 7.12
CA PHE A 97 12.56 -11.32 8.04
C PHE A 97 13.97 -11.17 7.49
N PRO A 98 14.48 -9.94 7.29
CA PRO A 98 15.88 -9.72 7.06
C PRO A 98 16.69 -10.15 8.29
N VAL A 99 17.74 -10.97 8.07
CA VAL A 99 18.68 -11.38 9.11
C VAL A 99 19.89 -10.48 9.05
N ILE A 100 20.24 -9.86 10.18
CA ILE A 100 21.38 -8.95 10.31
C ILE A 100 22.57 -9.62 11.01
N GLY A 101 23.76 -9.12 10.70
CA GLY A 101 24.99 -9.46 11.39
C GLY A 101 25.23 -8.57 12.61
N GLU A 102 26.47 -8.10 12.76
CA GLU A 102 26.87 -7.20 13.85
C GLU A 102 26.31 -5.78 13.66
N ASP A 103 26.02 -5.41 12.44
CA ASP A 103 25.45 -4.11 12.06
C ASP A 103 24.14 -4.31 11.28
N ARG A 104 23.20 -3.37 11.47
CA ARG A 104 21.91 -3.33 10.73
C ARG A 104 22.06 -3.06 9.22
N ASP A 105 23.24 -2.63 8.76
CA ASP A 105 23.55 -2.52 7.34
C ASP A 105 24.09 -3.82 6.76
N GLN A 106 24.51 -4.76 7.63
CA GLN A 106 25.00 -6.07 7.22
C GLN A 106 23.84 -7.08 7.14
N ILE A 107 23.12 -7.07 6.04
CA ILE A 107 22.05 -8.04 5.80
C ILE A 107 22.68 -9.35 5.29
N LEU A 108 22.53 -10.41 6.08
CA LEU A 108 23.11 -11.74 5.80
C LEU A 108 22.21 -12.59 4.90
N GLY A 109 20.89 -12.40 4.99
CA GLY A 109 19.91 -13.17 4.25
C GLY A 109 18.47 -12.84 4.65
N ILE A 110 17.54 -13.63 4.15
CA ILE A 110 16.10 -13.55 4.48
C ILE A 110 15.68 -14.87 5.13
N LEU A 111 15.12 -14.81 6.33
CA LEU A 111 14.49 -15.91 7.03
C LEU A 111 12.97 -15.91 6.70
N LEU A 112 12.41 -17.09 6.43
CA LEU A 112 10.97 -17.24 6.23
C LEU A 112 10.32 -17.76 7.51
N ALA A 113 9.24 -17.11 7.96
CA ALA A 113 8.48 -17.54 9.14
C ALA A 113 8.07 -19.02 9.10
N LYS A 114 7.67 -19.53 7.92
CA LYS A 114 7.30 -20.94 7.74
C LYS A 114 8.44 -21.93 7.97
N ASP A 115 9.69 -21.52 7.79
CA ASP A 115 10.83 -22.42 8.02
C ASP A 115 11.04 -22.67 9.53
N LEU A 116 10.53 -21.79 10.41
CA LEU A 116 10.51 -22.02 11.86
C LEU A 116 9.57 -23.17 12.28
N LEU A 117 8.56 -23.49 11.46
CA LEU A 117 7.69 -24.66 11.73
C LEU A 117 8.47 -25.98 11.66
N ARG A 118 9.56 -26.03 10.90
CA ARG A 118 10.44 -27.19 10.84
C ARG A 118 11.24 -27.39 12.11
N LEU A 119 11.57 -26.30 12.81
CA LEU A 119 12.25 -26.32 14.10
C LEU A 119 11.40 -26.96 15.19
N GLN A 120 10.10 -26.66 15.22
CA GLN A 120 9.17 -27.29 16.18
C GLN A 120 8.97 -28.79 15.91
N ALA A 121 9.23 -29.23 14.68
CA ALA A 121 9.06 -30.63 14.27
C ALA A 121 10.34 -31.47 14.39
N SER A 122 11.51 -30.84 14.55
CA SER A 122 12.79 -31.49 14.75
C SER A 122 13.19 -31.38 16.22
N GLU A 123 13.59 -32.48 16.83
CA GLU A 123 14.19 -32.51 18.19
C GLU A 123 15.68 -32.09 18.15
N ASP A 124 16.13 -31.41 17.06
CA ASP A 124 17.51 -30.99 16.91
C ASP A 124 17.85 -29.81 17.83
N GLU A 125 18.73 -30.05 18.78
CA GLU A 125 19.27 -29.06 19.70
C GLU A 125 20.21 -28.04 19.02
N ASP A 126 20.67 -28.29 17.78
CA ASP A 126 21.62 -27.46 17.03
C ASP A 126 20.93 -26.65 15.91
N PHE A 127 20.15 -25.65 16.31
CA PHE A 127 19.57 -24.72 15.33
C PHE A 127 20.56 -23.63 14.91
N GLU A 128 20.94 -23.62 13.64
CA GLU A 128 21.69 -22.51 13.03
C GLU A 128 20.81 -21.75 12.02
N ILE A 129 20.48 -20.49 12.29
CA ILE A 129 19.70 -19.61 11.39
C ILE A 129 20.26 -19.63 9.95
N ARG A 130 21.57 -19.76 9.81
CA ARG A 130 22.26 -19.75 8.49
C ARG A 130 21.78 -20.81 7.53
N GLU A 131 21.36 -21.97 8.01
CA GLU A 131 20.90 -23.08 7.18
C GLU A 131 19.52 -22.80 6.55
N TYR A 132 18.76 -21.89 7.17
CA TYR A 132 17.41 -21.53 6.75
C TYR A 132 17.33 -20.23 5.97
N MET A 133 18.43 -19.46 5.90
CA MET A 133 18.46 -18.18 5.17
C MET A 133 18.37 -18.37 3.65
N ARG A 134 17.60 -17.50 3.02
CA ARG A 134 17.56 -17.32 1.57
C ARG A 134 18.50 -16.17 1.17
N PRO A 135 19.06 -16.20 -0.05
CA PRO A 135 19.82 -15.07 -0.58
C PRO A 135 18.98 -13.80 -0.59
N VAL A 136 19.59 -12.69 -0.18
CA VAL A 136 19.00 -11.36 -0.25
C VAL A 136 19.30 -10.72 -1.60
N ILE A 137 18.35 -9.96 -2.14
CA ILE A 137 18.57 -9.10 -3.29
C ILE A 137 18.51 -7.64 -2.86
N PHE A 138 19.35 -6.80 -3.46
CA PHE A 138 19.41 -5.38 -3.22
C PHE A 138 18.94 -4.62 -4.46
N VAL A 139 18.16 -3.57 -4.24
CA VAL A 139 17.65 -2.70 -5.30
C VAL A 139 17.83 -1.25 -4.91
N PRO A 140 18.20 -0.35 -5.85
CA PRO A 140 18.28 1.06 -5.53
C PRO A 140 16.89 1.67 -5.31
N GLU A 141 16.78 2.63 -4.39
CA GLU A 141 15.53 3.32 -4.08
C GLU A 141 14.91 4.06 -5.30
N SER A 142 15.75 4.46 -6.26
CA SER A 142 15.33 5.13 -7.49
C SER A 142 14.81 4.19 -8.59
N LYS A 143 14.85 2.87 -8.35
CA LYS A 143 14.37 1.89 -9.34
C LYS A 143 12.87 2.05 -9.57
N ARG A 144 12.44 1.97 -10.85
CA ARG A 144 11.02 2.01 -11.20
C ARG A 144 10.29 0.74 -10.79
N LEU A 145 9.07 0.88 -10.27
CA LEU A 145 8.28 -0.25 -9.75
C LEU A 145 7.91 -1.26 -10.82
N ASN A 146 7.59 -0.82 -12.04
CA ASN A 146 7.27 -1.71 -13.15
C ASN A 146 8.46 -2.61 -13.56
N VAL A 147 9.70 -2.13 -13.36
CA VAL A 147 10.93 -2.92 -13.58
C VAL A 147 11.13 -3.90 -12.44
N LEU A 148 10.97 -3.44 -11.18
CA LEU A 148 11.07 -4.30 -10.01
C LEU A 148 10.05 -5.44 -10.04
N LEU A 149 8.80 -5.17 -10.39
CA LEU A 149 7.76 -6.19 -10.51
C LEU A 149 8.12 -7.29 -11.52
N LYS A 150 8.71 -6.90 -12.66
CA LYS A 150 9.19 -7.88 -13.66
C LYS A 150 10.33 -8.72 -13.12
N GLU A 151 11.26 -8.14 -12.34
CA GLU A 151 12.35 -8.86 -11.70
C GLU A 151 11.85 -9.83 -10.63
N PHE A 152 10.94 -9.41 -9.77
CA PHE A 152 10.32 -10.26 -8.76
C PHE A 152 9.67 -11.49 -9.41
N ARG A 153 8.85 -11.29 -10.44
CA ARG A 153 8.17 -12.37 -11.15
C ARG A 153 9.15 -13.33 -11.84
N ARG A 154 10.18 -12.81 -12.51
CA ARG A 154 11.16 -13.61 -13.24
C ARG A 154 12.04 -14.46 -12.31
N ASN A 155 12.41 -13.90 -11.17
CA ASN A 155 13.36 -14.53 -10.25
C ASN A 155 12.65 -15.24 -9.09
N HIS A 156 11.31 -15.22 -9.02
CA HIS A 156 10.50 -15.76 -7.92
C HIS A 156 10.89 -15.20 -6.56
N ASN A 157 11.31 -13.94 -6.51
CA ASN A 157 11.61 -13.21 -5.29
C ASN A 157 10.37 -12.45 -4.82
N HIS A 158 10.19 -12.36 -3.51
CA HIS A 158 9.06 -11.67 -2.90
C HIS A 158 9.47 -10.49 -2.03
N ILE A 159 10.76 -10.31 -1.76
CA ILE A 159 11.32 -9.24 -0.93
C ILE A 159 12.65 -8.79 -1.50
N ALA A 160 12.93 -7.51 -1.42
CA ALA A 160 14.21 -6.90 -1.74
C ALA A 160 14.59 -5.86 -0.68
N MET A 161 15.89 -5.82 -0.35
CA MET A 161 16.45 -4.73 0.46
C MET A 161 16.67 -3.52 -0.43
N VAL A 162 16.29 -2.35 0.07
CA VAL A 162 16.45 -1.08 -0.65
C VAL A 162 17.70 -0.39 -0.16
N VAL A 163 18.53 0.06 -1.11
CA VAL A 163 19.78 0.76 -0.82
C VAL A 163 19.79 2.16 -1.42
N ASP A 164 20.43 3.08 -0.71
CA ASP A 164 20.73 4.43 -1.18
C ASP A 164 21.92 4.48 -2.15
N GLU A 165 22.32 5.67 -2.59
CA GLU A 165 23.43 5.91 -3.50
C GLU A 165 24.80 5.58 -2.90
N TYR A 166 24.89 5.45 -1.58
CA TYR A 166 26.12 5.12 -0.84
C TYR A 166 26.20 3.63 -0.49
N GLY A 167 25.18 2.86 -0.82
CA GLY A 167 25.08 1.42 -0.51
C GLY A 167 24.54 1.12 0.89
N GLY A 168 24.06 2.13 1.63
CA GLY A 168 23.41 1.96 2.92
C GLY A 168 21.99 1.41 2.75
N VAL A 169 21.57 0.54 3.67
CA VAL A 169 20.21 0.00 3.68
C VAL A 169 19.24 1.08 4.19
N CYS A 170 18.34 1.55 3.32
CA CYS A 170 17.34 2.56 3.65
C CYS A 170 15.93 2.01 3.84
N GLY A 171 15.66 0.75 3.41
CA GLY A 171 14.35 0.13 3.56
C GLY A 171 14.29 -1.28 2.99
N LEU A 172 13.08 -1.81 2.91
CA LEU A 172 12.75 -3.01 2.14
C LEU A 172 11.50 -2.77 1.30
N VAL A 173 11.29 -3.60 0.30
CA VAL A 173 10.09 -3.61 -0.52
C VAL A 173 9.71 -5.04 -0.85
N THR A 174 8.41 -5.35 -0.84
CA THR A 174 7.89 -6.67 -1.19
C THR A 174 7.14 -6.63 -2.53
N ILE A 175 6.88 -7.79 -3.11
CA ILE A 175 6.03 -7.89 -4.32
C ILE A 175 4.59 -7.52 -3.97
N GLU A 176 4.18 -7.85 -2.75
CA GLU A 176 2.87 -7.53 -2.19
C GLU A 176 2.65 -6.01 -2.18
N ASP A 177 3.64 -5.20 -1.74
CA ASP A 177 3.57 -3.73 -1.76
C ASP A 177 3.38 -3.18 -3.19
N VAL A 178 4.06 -3.77 -4.18
CA VAL A 178 3.92 -3.35 -5.58
C VAL A 178 2.56 -3.72 -6.15
N ILE A 179 2.04 -4.91 -5.82
CA ILE A 179 0.72 -5.38 -6.26
C ILE A 179 -0.37 -4.52 -5.62
N GLU A 180 -0.24 -4.14 -4.36
CA GLU A 180 -1.17 -3.24 -3.66
C GLU A 180 -1.33 -1.91 -4.41
N GLN A 181 -0.25 -1.36 -5.01
CA GLN A 181 -0.36 -0.14 -5.81
C GLN A 181 -1.15 -0.32 -7.11
N ILE A 182 -1.26 -1.55 -7.61
CA ILE A 182 -2.01 -1.87 -8.83
C ILE A 182 -3.47 -2.19 -8.51
N VAL A 183 -3.68 -3.10 -7.57
CA VAL A 183 -5.01 -3.66 -7.25
C VAL A 183 -5.79 -2.73 -6.32
N GLY A 184 -5.09 -1.89 -5.56
CA GLY A 184 -5.64 -1.21 -4.40
C GLY A 184 -5.68 -2.16 -3.21
N GLU A 185 -6.25 -1.74 -2.11
CA GLU A 185 -6.60 -2.66 -1.04
C GLU A 185 -7.63 -3.65 -1.58
N ILE A 186 -7.33 -4.94 -1.49
CA ILE A 186 -8.27 -5.99 -1.87
C ILE A 186 -9.30 -6.02 -0.74
N ASP A 187 -10.42 -5.31 -0.96
CA ASP A 187 -11.60 -5.53 -0.13
C ASP A 187 -12.04 -6.98 -0.39
N ASP A 188 -12.04 -7.84 0.63
CA ASP A 188 -12.55 -9.20 0.54
C ASP A 188 -14.02 -9.10 0.12
N GLU A 189 -14.47 -9.90 -0.86
CA GLU A 189 -15.88 -9.92 -1.31
C GLU A 189 -16.85 -10.23 -0.13
N HIS A 190 -16.31 -10.75 0.97
CA HIS A 190 -17.01 -10.94 2.23
C HIS A 190 -17.16 -9.67 3.09
N ASP A 191 -16.46 -8.57 2.77
CA ASP A 191 -16.58 -7.31 3.52
C ASP A 191 -17.92 -6.57 3.28
N VAL A 192 -18.73 -7.04 2.34
CA VAL A 192 -20.06 -6.45 2.03
C VAL A 192 -21.14 -6.95 3.00
N GLU A 193 -20.93 -8.06 3.71
CA GLU A 193 -21.93 -8.65 4.63
C GLU A 193 -21.62 -8.45 6.12
N ASP A 194 -20.42 -7.91 6.46
CA ASP A 194 -20.11 -7.63 7.86
C ASP A 194 -20.66 -6.25 8.25
N ASP A 195 -21.68 -6.25 9.10
CA ASP A 195 -22.37 -5.06 9.66
C ASP A 195 -21.44 -4.21 10.58
N GLN A 196 -20.16 -4.59 10.70
CA GLN A 196 -19.19 -3.90 11.55
C GLN A 196 -18.73 -2.60 10.90
N THR A 197 -19.11 -1.50 11.49
CA THR A 197 -18.70 -0.14 11.06
C THR A 197 -17.24 0.19 11.34
N ILE A 198 -16.60 -0.57 12.25
CA ILE A 198 -15.18 -0.44 12.66
C ILE A 198 -14.56 -1.84 12.70
N ARG A 199 -13.49 -2.06 11.92
CA ARG A 199 -12.75 -3.32 11.84
C ARG A 199 -11.30 -3.10 12.22
N LYS A 200 -10.75 -3.97 13.07
CA LYS A 200 -9.33 -3.96 13.43
C LYS A 200 -8.53 -4.77 12.42
N GLU A 201 -7.62 -4.12 11.69
CA GLU A 201 -6.76 -4.78 10.70
C GLU A 201 -5.43 -5.24 11.31
N ARG A 202 -4.85 -4.36 12.13
CA ARG A 202 -3.58 -4.58 12.84
C ARG A 202 -3.66 -4.02 14.26
N PRO A 203 -2.71 -4.28 15.14
CA PRO A 203 -2.78 -3.83 16.53
C PRO A 203 -3.09 -2.34 16.73
N ARG A 204 -2.76 -1.49 15.74
CA ARG A 204 -2.93 -0.03 15.79
C ARG A 204 -3.58 0.57 14.55
N GLU A 205 -4.01 -0.26 13.64
CA GLU A 205 -4.65 0.16 12.40
C GLU A 205 -6.06 -0.41 12.33
N PHE A 206 -7.00 0.46 12.00
CA PHE A 206 -8.43 0.14 11.95
C PHE A 206 -9.01 0.68 10.65
N THR A 207 -9.84 -0.12 10.01
CA THR A 207 -10.68 0.31 8.90
C THR A 207 -12.03 0.75 9.45
N VAL A 208 -12.47 1.96 9.08
CA VAL A 208 -13.69 2.59 9.60
C VAL A 208 -14.53 3.07 8.43
N ARG A 209 -15.81 2.71 8.39
CA ARG A 209 -16.74 3.28 7.43
C ARG A 209 -16.98 4.76 7.75
N ALA A 210 -16.96 5.63 6.74
CA ALA A 210 -17.16 7.07 6.93
C ALA A 210 -18.54 7.42 7.50
N LEU A 211 -19.54 6.53 7.27
CA LEU A 211 -20.89 6.66 7.83
C LEU A 211 -20.99 6.22 9.30
N THR A 212 -19.90 5.76 9.92
CA THR A 212 -19.87 5.44 11.35
C THR A 212 -20.32 6.66 12.16
N PRO A 213 -21.34 6.53 13.02
CA PRO A 213 -21.75 7.62 13.92
C PRO A 213 -20.60 8.06 14.82
N ILE A 214 -20.49 9.36 15.06
CA ILE A 214 -19.43 9.92 15.95
C ILE A 214 -19.55 9.33 17.35
N HIS A 215 -20.76 9.10 17.84
CA HIS A 215 -20.98 8.48 19.15
C HIS A 215 -20.33 7.08 19.22
N ASP A 216 -20.57 6.21 18.22
CA ASP A 216 -20.03 4.84 18.17
C ASP A 216 -18.50 4.85 18.03
N PHE A 217 -17.99 5.76 17.22
CA PHE A 217 -16.55 5.98 17.08
C PHE A 217 -15.90 6.42 18.39
N ASN A 218 -16.51 7.39 19.08
CA ASN A 218 -16.05 7.87 20.37
C ASN A 218 -16.04 6.74 21.42
N GLN A 219 -17.08 5.90 21.42
CA GLN A 219 -17.15 4.75 22.32
C GLN A 219 -16.05 3.75 22.03
N TYR A 220 -15.79 3.45 20.75
CA TYR A 220 -14.80 2.46 20.33
C TYR A 220 -13.37 2.91 20.63
N PHE A 221 -13.02 4.15 20.25
CA PHE A 221 -11.65 4.69 20.36
C PHE A 221 -11.41 5.49 21.65
N SER A 222 -12.40 5.58 22.54
CA SER A 222 -12.35 6.42 23.76
C SER A 222 -12.02 7.91 23.47
N THR A 223 -12.52 8.41 22.33
CA THR A 223 -12.38 9.80 21.91
C THR A 223 -13.55 10.65 22.37
N LYS A 224 -13.47 11.98 22.14
CA LYS A 224 -14.51 12.95 22.52
C LYS A 224 -14.76 13.94 21.38
N PHE A 225 -14.92 13.44 20.16
CA PHE A 225 -15.30 14.28 19.04
C PHE A 225 -16.73 14.77 19.23
N SER A 226 -16.99 16.04 18.89
CA SER A 226 -18.33 16.63 18.99
C SER A 226 -19.24 16.06 17.90
N ASP A 227 -20.46 15.71 18.26
CA ASP A 227 -21.56 15.28 17.39
C ASP A 227 -22.63 16.38 17.20
N GLU A 228 -22.34 17.63 17.62
CA GLU A 228 -23.29 18.75 17.53
C GLU A 228 -23.50 19.24 16.08
N GLU A 229 -22.45 19.18 15.25
CA GLU A 229 -22.49 19.69 13.86
C GLU A 229 -22.52 18.57 12.80
N TYR A 230 -22.04 17.38 13.15
CA TYR A 230 -21.94 16.24 12.22
C TYR A 230 -22.32 14.93 12.92
N ASP A 231 -23.12 14.12 12.26
CA ASP A 231 -23.57 12.83 12.78
C ASP A 231 -22.53 11.72 12.59
N THR A 232 -21.62 11.86 11.60
CA THR A 232 -20.70 10.79 11.17
C THR A 232 -19.24 11.24 11.10
N ILE A 233 -18.32 10.29 11.21
CA ILE A 233 -16.87 10.54 11.08
C ILE A 233 -16.51 11.11 9.71
N GLY A 234 -17.18 10.65 8.64
CA GLY A 234 -16.99 11.22 7.30
C GLY A 234 -17.36 12.70 7.22
N GLY A 235 -18.43 13.10 7.90
CA GLY A 235 -18.85 14.51 8.01
C GLY A 235 -17.81 15.36 8.74
N LEU A 236 -17.33 14.88 9.89
CA LEU A 236 -16.25 15.52 10.66
C LEU A 236 -14.99 15.71 9.81
N LEU A 237 -14.55 14.68 9.08
CA LEU A 237 -13.37 14.76 8.24
C LEU A 237 -13.53 15.72 7.07
N MET A 238 -14.71 15.78 6.43
CA MET A 238 -14.96 16.75 5.37
C MET A 238 -14.85 18.18 5.86
N GLN A 239 -15.27 18.47 7.09
CA GLN A 239 -15.10 19.76 7.72
C GLN A 239 -13.63 20.09 7.95
N GLU A 240 -12.89 19.17 8.57
CA GLU A 240 -11.48 19.36 8.91
C GLU A 240 -10.60 19.55 7.66
N PHE A 241 -10.91 18.87 6.56
CA PHE A 241 -10.26 19.10 5.26
C PHE A 241 -10.72 20.40 4.58
N GLY A 242 -11.89 20.96 4.94
CA GLY A 242 -12.51 22.11 4.28
C GLY A 242 -12.97 21.85 2.85
N ARG A 243 -12.88 20.62 2.38
CA ARG A 243 -13.27 20.13 1.05
C ARG A 243 -13.44 18.61 1.09
N LEU A 244 -13.96 18.04 0.02
CA LEU A 244 -13.93 16.59 -0.16
C LEU A 244 -12.47 16.12 -0.41
N PRO A 245 -11.88 15.32 0.48
CA PRO A 245 -10.52 14.83 0.32
C PRO A 245 -10.45 13.72 -0.74
N ARG A 246 -9.25 13.53 -1.29
CA ARG A 246 -8.98 12.46 -2.26
C ARG A 246 -8.41 11.24 -1.54
N ARG A 247 -8.50 10.08 -2.19
CA ARG A 247 -7.83 8.86 -1.74
C ARG A 247 -6.35 9.11 -1.46
N GLY A 248 -5.85 8.55 -0.35
CA GLY A 248 -4.47 8.65 0.10
C GLY A 248 -4.16 9.90 0.92
N GLU A 249 -5.06 10.90 0.98
CA GLU A 249 -4.87 12.07 1.83
C GLU A 249 -5.01 11.69 3.29
N THR A 250 -4.16 12.30 4.14
CA THR A 250 -4.12 12.07 5.58
C THR A 250 -4.38 13.35 6.36
N ILE A 251 -5.00 13.21 7.52
CA ILE A 251 -5.19 14.30 8.49
C ILE A 251 -5.06 13.74 9.90
N LYS A 252 -4.51 14.54 10.81
CA LYS A 252 -4.44 14.20 12.22
C LYS A 252 -5.47 15.02 12.99
N ILE A 253 -6.35 14.35 13.74
CA ILE A 253 -7.35 14.98 14.61
C ILE A 253 -7.20 14.39 16.00
N GLY A 254 -6.87 15.25 16.96
CA GLY A 254 -6.48 14.80 18.29
C GLY A 254 -5.22 13.94 18.20
N ASP A 255 -5.29 12.74 18.75
CA ASP A 255 -4.18 11.79 18.76
C ASP A 255 -4.25 10.75 17.63
N LEU A 256 -5.32 10.76 16.84
CA LEU A 256 -5.53 9.79 15.77
C LEU A 256 -5.13 10.35 14.41
N GLU A 257 -4.54 9.50 13.58
CA GLU A 257 -4.28 9.79 12.17
C GLU A 257 -5.33 9.10 11.30
N PHE A 258 -5.97 9.89 10.44
CA PHE A 258 -6.98 9.44 9.50
C PHE A 258 -6.43 9.49 8.08
N ARG A 259 -6.49 8.37 7.37
CA ARG A 259 -6.14 8.27 5.95
C ARG A 259 -7.38 7.93 5.14
N ILE A 260 -7.60 8.65 4.05
CA ILE A 260 -8.72 8.37 3.15
C ILE A 260 -8.37 7.14 2.30
N VAL A 261 -9.09 6.04 2.50
CA VAL A 261 -8.92 4.80 1.75
C VAL A 261 -9.80 4.83 0.49
N ARG A 262 -11.08 5.19 0.66
CA ARG A 262 -12.03 5.30 -0.45
C ARG A 262 -12.90 6.55 -0.30
N ALA A 263 -13.00 7.31 -1.38
CA ALA A 263 -13.92 8.45 -1.52
C ALA A 263 -14.36 8.54 -2.98
N ASP A 264 -15.63 8.88 -3.18
CA ASP A 264 -16.20 9.20 -4.48
C ASP A 264 -16.29 10.73 -4.70
N ARG A 265 -16.98 11.20 -5.75
CA ARG A 265 -17.16 12.65 -6.04
C ARG A 265 -18.06 13.38 -5.04
N ARG A 266 -18.73 12.68 -4.13
CA ARG A 266 -19.78 13.23 -3.25
C ARG A 266 -19.51 12.99 -1.77
N ARG A 267 -18.80 11.90 -1.42
CA ARG A 267 -18.61 11.47 -0.04
C ARG A 267 -17.32 10.68 0.15
N ILE A 268 -16.89 10.60 1.40
CA ILE A 268 -15.91 9.62 1.86
C ILE A 268 -16.66 8.32 2.14
N ASP A 269 -16.12 7.17 1.76
CA ASP A 269 -16.71 5.85 2.04
C ASP A 269 -15.95 5.12 3.13
N LEU A 270 -14.62 5.07 3.05
CA LEU A 270 -13.77 4.25 3.91
C LEU A 270 -12.54 5.02 4.37
N LEU A 271 -12.17 4.78 5.62
CA LEU A 271 -11.07 5.43 6.32
C LEU A 271 -10.16 4.39 6.93
N ARG A 272 -8.85 4.67 6.95
CA ARG A 272 -7.92 4.01 7.86
C ARG A 272 -7.63 4.93 9.03
N VAL A 273 -7.77 4.41 10.24
CA VAL A 273 -7.45 5.10 11.49
C VAL A 273 -6.22 4.45 12.09
N THR A 274 -5.19 5.25 12.36
CA THR A 274 -3.95 4.78 12.99
C THR A 274 -3.80 5.42 14.37
N ILE A 275 -3.52 4.57 15.37
CA ILE A 275 -3.28 5.01 16.75
C ILE A 275 -1.76 5.10 16.97
N PRO A 276 -1.22 6.24 17.46
CA PRO A 276 0.20 6.39 17.80
C PRO A 276 0.68 5.37 18.84
N PHE A 277 2.01 5.15 18.89
CA PHE A 277 2.62 4.15 19.77
C PHE A 277 2.56 4.50 21.27
N ASP A 278 2.36 5.77 21.60
CA ASP A 278 2.24 6.31 22.96
C ASP A 278 0.83 6.18 23.56
N ILE A 279 -0.15 5.67 22.80
CA ILE A 279 -1.53 5.46 23.21
C ILE A 279 -1.86 3.96 23.20
N GLU A 280 -2.48 3.47 24.27
CA GLU A 280 -3.00 2.10 24.33
C GLU A 280 -4.16 1.94 23.34
N PRO A 281 -4.14 0.92 22.45
CA PRO A 281 -5.26 0.65 21.58
C PRO A 281 -6.47 0.16 22.38
N PRO A 282 -7.70 0.41 21.91
CA PRO A 282 -8.91 -0.01 22.61
C PRO A 282 -8.92 -1.52 22.84
N ALA A 283 -9.20 -1.91 24.10
CA ALA A 283 -9.31 -3.29 24.53
C ALA A 283 -10.66 -3.90 24.10
N HIS A 284 -10.89 -4.06 22.79
CA HIS A 284 -12.02 -4.84 22.30
C HIS A 284 -11.54 -6.19 21.80
N GLU A 285 -11.84 -7.23 22.59
CA GLU A 285 -11.69 -8.61 22.19
C GLU A 285 -12.58 -8.88 20.98
N SER A 286 -12.00 -9.48 19.93
CA SER A 286 -12.76 -10.10 18.86
C SER A 286 -13.67 -11.15 19.47
N SER A 287 -14.97 -10.93 19.40
CA SER A 287 -15.95 -12.00 19.61
C SER A 287 -15.72 -13.04 18.53
N ALA A 288 -15.35 -14.24 18.99
CA ALA A 288 -15.14 -15.42 18.17
C ALA A 288 -16.40 -15.85 17.42
#